data_604866160ed4f0ae05bd4ae5101e0e16
#
_entry.id   604866160ed4f0ae05bd4ae5101e0e16
#
_cell.length_a   1.000
_cell.length_b   1.000
_cell.length_c   1.000
_cell.angle_alpha   90.00
_cell.angle_beta   90.00
_cell.angle_gamma   90.00
#
_symmetry.space_group_name_H-M   'P 1'
#
loop_
_entity.id
_entity.type
_entity.pdbx_description
1 polymer ?
#
loop_
_entity_poly.entity_id
_entity_poly.type
_entity_poly.pdbx_seq_one_letter_code
_entity_poly.pdbx_strand_id
1 'polypeptide(L)'
;MEFQTLLYRKENHVLVITINRPPANSVNLTTVIDIEKAMDEAEKDKDVRVIVFTGAGEKGFSAGFDVTDAANAAETSPRGRALWTRIDRFSKPIIAAINGYAFGGGCELAMACTFRVMQENAKIGLTELNLGIIPGWGGTQRMPRLIGKSKALDMILFSKRITAREALEIGLVDRVAKEGELMKDVMEMAGLLAKRPPIAIKAVLNAVMAGIEQGFEAGISMEALGSAEVSTSKDAIEGFTAFFQKREPHFTGE
;
A
#
# COMPACT_ATOMS: atom_id res chain seq x y z
N MET A 1 -16.75 11.85 8.05
CA MET A 1 -15.98 11.32 9.19
C MET A 1 -14.83 12.27 9.44
N GLU A 2 -14.58 12.66 10.66
CA GLU A 2 -13.44 13.53 10.99
C GLU A 2 -12.31 12.68 11.56
N PHE A 3 -11.12 12.85 11.00
CA PHE A 3 -9.86 12.27 11.48
C PHE A 3 -8.98 13.40 12.00
N GLN A 4 -8.17 13.10 13.02
CA GLN A 4 -7.26 14.10 13.60
C GLN A 4 -5.97 14.23 12.78
N THR A 5 -5.53 13.15 12.16
CA THR A 5 -4.22 13.04 11.52
C THR A 5 -4.29 12.64 10.05
N LEU A 6 -5.48 12.53 9.47
CA LEU A 6 -5.70 12.16 8.08
C LEU A 6 -6.61 13.13 7.35
N LEU A 7 -6.37 13.30 6.04
CA LEU A 7 -7.39 13.76 5.10
C LEU A 7 -7.93 12.55 4.34
N TYR A 8 -9.24 12.48 4.18
CA TYR A 8 -9.95 11.35 3.59
C TYR A 8 -10.83 11.86 2.45
N ARG A 9 -10.46 11.58 1.20
CA ARG A 9 -11.17 12.04 0.02
C ARG A 9 -11.47 10.87 -0.91
N LYS A 10 -12.73 10.72 -1.32
CA LYS A 10 -13.17 9.73 -2.29
C LYS A 10 -13.60 10.43 -3.58
N GLU A 11 -13.08 9.93 -4.73
CA GLU A 11 -13.53 10.34 -6.06
C GLU A 11 -13.34 9.18 -7.05
N ASN A 12 -14.30 8.98 -7.96
CA ASN A 12 -14.22 8.01 -9.06
C ASN A 12 -13.79 6.59 -8.61
N HIS A 13 -14.39 6.07 -7.52
CA HIS A 13 -14.06 4.77 -6.88
C HIS A 13 -12.65 4.68 -6.27
N VAL A 14 -11.92 5.78 -6.21
CA VAL A 14 -10.60 5.87 -5.59
C VAL A 14 -10.72 6.62 -4.26
N LEU A 15 -10.24 6.00 -3.19
CA LEU A 15 -10.08 6.64 -1.89
C LEU A 15 -8.65 7.13 -1.73
N VAL A 16 -8.45 8.42 -1.51
CA VAL A 16 -7.15 9.00 -1.16
C VAL A 16 -7.11 9.27 0.33
N ILE A 17 -6.19 8.60 1.03
CA ILE A 17 -5.88 8.78 2.45
C ILE A 17 -4.54 9.53 2.52
N THR A 18 -4.59 10.77 3.00
CA THR A 18 -3.39 11.59 3.16
C THR A 18 -3.02 11.65 4.63
N ILE A 19 -1.81 11.19 4.98
CA ILE A 19 -1.27 11.36 6.33
C ILE A 19 -0.99 12.85 6.51
N ASN A 20 -1.74 13.51 7.39
CA ASN A 20 -1.69 14.96 7.61
C ASN A 20 -1.23 15.27 9.04
N ARG A 21 0.04 15.07 9.28
CA ARG A 21 0.69 15.34 10.57
C ARG A 21 2.05 16.04 10.36
N PRO A 22 2.00 17.33 9.95
CA PRO A 22 3.22 18.09 9.69
C PRO A 22 4.09 18.22 10.95
N PRO A 23 5.42 18.43 10.82
CA PRO A 23 6.12 18.66 9.53
C PRO A 23 6.54 17.36 8.82
N ALA A 24 6.50 16.20 9.48
CA ALA A 24 7.17 14.99 9.04
C ALA A 24 6.22 13.83 8.71
N ASN A 25 4.92 14.01 8.90
CA ASN A 25 3.93 12.95 8.76
C ASN A 25 4.31 11.69 9.55
N SER A 26 4.89 11.90 10.76
CA SER A 26 5.27 10.81 11.65
C SER A 26 4.02 10.12 12.22
N VAL A 27 4.13 8.82 12.44
CA VAL A 27 3.04 7.97 12.88
C VAL A 27 3.10 7.80 14.41
N ASN A 28 2.14 8.37 15.12
CA ASN A 28 1.89 8.16 16.54
C ASN A 28 0.67 7.25 16.75
N LEU A 29 0.30 7.00 17.99
CA LEU A 29 -0.85 6.16 18.34
C LEU A 29 -2.15 6.66 17.68
N THR A 30 -2.41 7.97 17.72
CA THR A 30 -3.59 8.58 17.08
C THR A 30 -3.63 8.32 15.58
N THR A 31 -2.46 8.43 14.90
CA THR A 31 -2.38 8.16 13.46
C THR A 31 -2.67 6.69 13.14
N VAL A 32 -2.17 5.76 13.95
CA VAL A 32 -2.49 4.34 13.79
C VAL A 32 -3.99 4.10 13.94
N ILE A 33 -4.62 4.66 14.98
CA ILE A 33 -6.06 4.53 15.22
C ILE A 33 -6.88 5.16 14.07
N ASP A 34 -6.47 6.31 13.58
CA ASP A 34 -7.15 6.98 12.46
C ASP A 34 -7.05 6.15 11.17
N ILE A 35 -5.87 5.57 10.86
CA ILE A 35 -5.70 4.69 9.69
C ILE A 35 -6.54 3.41 9.88
N GLU A 36 -6.57 2.79 11.07
CA GLU A 36 -7.43 1.62 11.34
C GLU A 36 -8.89 1.92 11.00
N LYS A 37 -9.43 3.04 11.49
CA LYS A 37 -10.81 3.47 11.20
C LYS A 37 -11.03 3.74 9.71
N ALA A 38 -10.07 4.39 9.04
CA ALA A 38 -10.16 4.67 7.61
C ALA A 38 -10.19 3.37 6.79
N MET A 39 -9.40 2.36 7.18
CA MET A 39 -9.38 1.05 6.54
C MET A 39 -10.66 0.26 6.81
N ASP A 40 -11.25 0.36 8.03
CA ASP A 40 -12.54 -0.26 8.35
C ASP A 40 -13.68 0.28 7.47
N GLU A 41 -13.71 1.58 7.24
CA GLU A 41 -14.70 2.20 6.36
C GLU A 41 -14.44 1.84 4.88
N ALA A 42 -13.16 1.90 4.46
CA ALA A 42 -12.80 1.53 3.10
C ALA A 42 -13.15 0.06 2.76
N GLU A 43 -13.08 -0.85 3.73
CA GLU A 43 -13.43 -2.25 3.54
C GLU A 43 -14.93 -2.44 3.29
N LYS A 44 -15.78 -1.74 4.06
CA LYS A 44 -17.25 -1.79 3.97
C LYS A 44 -17.82 -1.06 2.76
N ASP A 45 -17.15 0.00 2.31
CA ASP A 45 -17.64 0.85 1.22
C ASP A 45 -17.40 0.18 -0.14
N LYS A 46 -18.46 -0.39 -0.72
CA LYS A 46 -18.42 -1.05 -2.04
C LYS A 46 -18.06 -0.09 -3.18
N ASP A 47 -18.24 1.21 -2.99
CA ASP A 47 -17.88 2.22 -3.98
C ASP A 47 -16.37 2.53 -3.98
N VAL A 48 -15.64 2.18 -2.92
CA VAL A 48 -14.17 2.21 -2.89
C VAL A 48 -13.62 0.95 -3.52
N ARG A 49 -12.92 1.10 -4.65
CA ARG A 49 -12.29 0.00 -5.40
C ARG A 49 -10.77 0.01 -5.32
N VAL A 50 -10.18 1.19 -5.11
CA VAL A 50 -8.72 1.40 -4.98
C VAL A 50 -8.46 2.40 -3.86
N ILE A 51 -7.38 2.19 -3.11
CA ILE A 51 -6.94 3.10 -2.06
C ILE A 51 -5.59 3.69 -2.46
N VAL A 52 -5.38 4.97 -2.18
CA VAL A 52 -4.10 5.66 -2.35
C VAL A 52 -3.67 6.23 -1.01
N PHE A 53 -2.46 5.88 -0.54
CA PHE A 53 -1.82 6.56 0.57
C PHE A 53 -0.84 7.60 0.05
N THR A 54 -0.83 8.79 0.66
CA THR A 54 0.17 9.83 0.42
C THR A 54 0.42 10.65 1.69
N GLY A 55 1.41 11.53 1.69
CA GLY A 55 1.70 12.46 2.79
C GLY A 55 1.26 13.88 2.46
N ALA A 56 0.80 14.64 3.46
CA ALA A 56 0.49 16.06 3.31
C ALA A 56 1.77 16.89 3.15
N GLY A 57 1.69 17.95 2.34
CA GLY A 57 2.80 18.85 2.06
C GLY A 57 3.84 18.24 1.11
N GLU A 58 4.96 18.97 0.95
CA GLU A 58 5.98 18.65 -0.06
C GLU A 58 7.17 17.84 0.50
N LYS A 59 7.28 17.74 1.83
CA LYS A 59 8.49 17.18 2.46
C LYS A 59 8.53 15.67 2.45
N GLY A 60 7.41 14.99 2.63
CA GLY A 60 7.47 13.55 2.75
C GLY A 60 6.14 12.83 2.82
N PHE A 61 6.23 11.58 2.44
CA PHE A 61 5.19 10.59 2.63
C PHE A 61 4.99 10.31 4.13
N SER A 62 6.05 9.86 4.81
CA SER A 62 6.09 9.68 6.26
C SER A 62 7.52 9.42 6.74
N ALA A 63 7.89 10.00 7.89
CA ALA A 63 9.15 9.70 8.59
C ALA A 63 9.08 8.42 9.45
N GLY A 64 7.93 7.73 9.48
CA GLY A 64 7.73 6.55 10.30
C GLY A 64 7.30 6.84 11.73
N PHE A 65 7.65 5.96 12.67
CA PHE A 65 7.25 6.09 14.07
C PHE A 65 7.67 7.44 14.67
N ASP A 66 6.75 8.07 15.37
CA ASP A 66 7.03 9.31 16.08
C ASP A 66 7.80 9.03 17.37
N VAL A 67 9.10 9.28 17.34
CA VAL A 67 9.98 9.06 18.51
C VAL A 67 9.60 9.95 19.71
N THR A 68 8.88 11.05 19.49
CA THR A 68 8.38 11.90 20.59
C THR A 68 7.17 11.28 21.29
N ASP A 69 6.52 10.30 20.68
CA ASP A 69 5.39 9.52 21.24
C ASP A 69 5.86 8.20 21.91
N ALA A 70 7.12 8.17 22.36
CA ALA A 70 7.73 6.97 22.96
C ALA A 70 6.95 6.42 24.17
N ALA A 71 6.24 7.27 24.91
CA ALA A 71 5.39 6.85 26.02
C ALA A 71 4.27 5.90 25.59
N ASN A 72 3.77 6.02 24.36
CA ASN A 72 2.73 5.19 23.78
C ASN A 72 3.29 4.02 22.95
N ALA A 73 4.63 3.85 22.87
CA ALA A 73 5.25 2.84 22.03
C ALA A 73 4.78 1.41 22.30
N ALA A 74 4.50 1.09 23.56
CA ALA A 74 4.02 -0.23 23.97
C ALA A 74 2.66 -0.59 23.33
N GLU A 75 1.81 0.40 23.06
CA GLU A 75 0.54 0.22 22.35
C GLU A 75 0.70 0.42 20.84
N THR A 76 1.40 1.48 20.41
CA THR A 76 1.57 1.85 19.00
C THR A 76 2.29 0.76 18.20
N SER A 77 3.32 0.12 18.78
CA SER A 77 4.14 -0.84 18.04
C SER A 77 3.38 -2.12 17.64
N PRO A 78 2.66 -2.83 18.52
CA PRO A 78 1.89 -4.00 18.11
C PRO A 78 0.72 -3.64 17.18
N ARG A 79 0.03 -2.50 17.42
CA ARG A 79 -1.07 -2.03 16.54
C ARG A 79 -0.56 -1.68 15.15
N GLY A 80 0.53 -0.90 15.03
CA GLY A 80 1.12 -0.55 13.75
C GLY A 80 1.55 -1.80 12.95
N ARG A 81 2.14 -2.80 13.63
CA ARG A 81 2.49 -4.07 13.00
C ARG A 81 1.26 -4.81 12.46
N ALA A 82 0.21 -4.91 13.27
CA ALA A 82 -1.04 -5.56 12.88
C ALA A 82 -1.71 -4.81 11.71
N LEU A 83 -1.75 -3.48 11.78
CA LEU A 83 -2.36 -2.63 10.76
C LEU A 83 -1.60 -2.71 9.42
N TRP A 84 -0.25 -2.62 9.41
CA TRP A 84 0.54 -2.76 8.17
C TRP A 84 0.39 -4.18 7.58
N THR A 85 0.23 -5.19 8.42
CA THR A 85 -0.06 -6.56 7.96
C THR A 85 -1.46 -6.67 7.35
N ARG A 86 -2.46 -5.99 7.93
CA ARG A 86 -3.80 -5.91 7.35
C ARG A 86 -3.80 -5.18 6.00
N ILE A 87 -3.04 -4.08 5.88
CA ILE A 87 -2.89 -3.32 4.62
C ILE A 87 -2.29 -4.21 3.53
N ASP A 88 -1.27 -4.99 3.84
CA ASP A 88 -0.60 -5.92 2.93
C ASP A 88 -1.56 -7.01 2.38
N ARG A 89 -2.52 -7.42 3.20
CA ARG A 89 -3.52 -8.46 2.89
C ARG A 89 -4.89 -7.88 2.51
N PHE A 90 -4.95 -6.59 2.20
CA PHE A 90 -6.23 -5.95 1.96
C PHE A 90 -6.88 -6.44 0.66
N SER A 91 -8.20 -6.56 0.66
CA SER A 91 -8.98 -7.09 -0.46
C SER A 91 -9.10 -6.16 -1.67
N LYS A 92 -8.63 -4.92 -1.55
CA LYS A 92 -8.64 -3.89 -2.60
C LYS A 92 -7.20 -3.44 -2.84
N PRO A 93 -6.81 -3.11 -4.09
CA PRO A 93 -5.47 -2.61 -4.38
C PRO A 93 -5.19 -1.31 -3.63
N ILE A 94 -3.98 -1.20 -3.09
CA ILE A 94 -3.51 -0.01 -2.38
C ILE A 94 -2.25 0.50 -3.08
N ILE A 95 -2.20 1.80 -3.37
CA ILE A 95 -1.05 2.45 -4.00
C ILE A 95 -0.42 3.41 -3.00
N ALA A 96 0.87 3.26 -2.74
CA ALA A 96 1.66 4.27 -2.06
C ALA A 96 2.13 5.33 -3.06
N ALA A 97 1.63 6.56 -2.93
CA ALA A 97 2.07 7.73 -3.67
C ALA A 97 3.12 8.48 -2.83
N ILE A 98 4.39 8.15 -3.06
CA ILE A 98 5.52 8.60 -2.24
C ILE A 98 5.98 9.98 -2.73
N ASN A 99 5.43 11.04 -2.12
CA ASN A 99 5.63 12.44 -2.52
C ASN A 99 6.88 13.11 -1.95
N GLY A 100 7.72 12.38 -1.24
CA GLY A 100 8.95 12.86 -0.63
C GLY A 100 9.63 11.73 0.12
N TYR A 101 10.16 11.97 1.33
CA TYR A 101 10.79 10.87 2.06
C TYR A 101 9.77 9.86 2.60
N ALA A 102 10.15 8.57 2.52
CA ALA A 102 9.48 7.45 3.16
C ALA A 102 10.50 6.68 4.00
N PHE A 103 10.57 6.96 5.32
CA PHE A 103 11.57 6.39 6.19
C PHE A 103 10.96 5.54 7.31
N GLY A 104 11.70 4.53 7.77
CA GLY A 104 11.30 3.66 8.86
C GLY A 104 9.89 3.09 8.65
N GLY A 105 9.00 3.28 9.62
CA GLY A 105 7.59 2.86 9.53
C GLY A 105 6.83 3.41 8.31
N GLY A 106 7.27 4.56 7.74
CA GLY A 106 6.73 5.09 6.48
C GLY A 106 7.17 4.25 5.27
N CYS A 107 8.43 3.79 5.25
CA CYS A 107 8.91 2.83 4.27
C CYS A 107 8.19 1.48 4.43
N GLU A 108 7.93 1.04 5.66
CA GLU A 108 7.19 -0.19 5.97
C GLU A 108 5.73 -0.11 5.49
N LEU A 109 5.07 1.07 5.63
CA LEU A 109 3.74 1.32 5.07
C LEU A 109 3.77 1.25 3.54
N ALA A 110 4.73 1.91 2.90
CA ALA A 110 4.85 1.88 1.45
C ALA A 110 5.04 0.45 0.92
N MET A 111 5.87 -0.37 1.60
CA MET A 111 6.06 -1.79 1.26
C MET A 111 4.83 -2.67 1.54
N ALA A 112 3.93 -2.26 2.43
CA ALA A 112 2.68 -2.96 2.68
C ALA A 112 1.60 -2.66 1.62
N CYS A 113 1.77 -1.61 0.82
CA CYS A 113 0.88 -1.31 -0.28
C CYS A 113 1.12 -2.25 -1.48
N THR A 114 0.10 -2.48 -2.29
CA THR A 114 0.17 -3.32 -3.50
C THR A 114 1.18 -2.76 -4.49
N PHE A 115 1.14 -1.44 -4.71
CA PHE A 115 2.04 -0.72 -5.62
C PHE A 115 2.65 0.51 -4.95
N ARG A 116 3.83 0.91 -5.40
CA ARG A 116 4.62 2.06 -4.94
C ARG A 116 5.00 2.92 -6.12
N VAL A 117 4.44 4.13 -6.19
CA VAL A 117 4.85 5.15 -7.16
C VAL A 117 5.58 6.24 -6.39
N MET A 118 6.81 6.56 -6.79
CA MET A 118 7.69 7.45 -6.06
C MET A 118 8.07 8.67 -6.90
N GLN A 119 8.01 9.86 -6.32
CA GLN A 119 8.45 11.08 -6.97
C GLN A 119 9.98 11.07 -7.13
N GLU A 120 10.50 11.55 -8.27
CA GLU A 120 11.92 11.42 -8.65
C GLU A 120 12.92 12.02 -7.65
N ASN A 121 12.51 13.09 -6.93
CA ASN A 121 13.35 13.74 -5.90
C ASN A 121 13.15 13.15 -4.49
N ALA A 122 12.30 12.13 -4.34
CA ALA A 122 12.04 11.47 -3.07
C ALA A 122 13.16 10.50 -2.64
N LYS A 123 13.15 10.11 -1.36
CA LYS A 123 14.09 9.12 -0.80
C LYS A 123 13.34 8.10 0.06
N ILE A 124 13.78 6.84 0.02
CA ILE A 124 13.18 5.75 0.77
C ILE A 124 14.22 4.92 1.50
N GLY A 125 13.90 4.38 2.68
CA GLY A 125 14.79 3.50 3.43
C GLY A 125 14.32 3.16 4.82
N LEU A 126 14.91 2.11 5.39
CA LEU A 126 14.72 1.69 6.79
C LEU A 126 15.87 2.26 7.62
N THR A 127 15.56 3.18 8.51
CA THR A 127 16.58 3.99 9.23
C THR A 127 16.65 3.70 10.73
N GLU A 128 16.00 2.66 11.18
CA GLU A 128 15.78 2.30 12.58
C GLU A 128 17.08 2.00 13.32
N LEU A 129 18.09 1.41 12.65
CA LEU A 129 19.36 1.08 13.30
C LEU A 129 20.14 2.32 13.74
N ASN A 130 19.90 3.49 13.13
CA ASN A 130 20.46 4.75 13.63
C ASN A 130 19.95 5.13 15.03
N LEU A 131 18.83 4.53 15.44
CA LEU A 131 18.22 4.73 16.77
C LEU A 131 18.47 3.54 17.71
N GLY A 132 19.25 2.53 17.28
CA GLY A 132 19.50 1.32 18.07
C GLY A 132 18.30 0.35 18.11
N ILE A 133 17.33 0.47 17.22
CA ILE A 133 16.16 -0.39 17.12
C ILE A 133 16.07 -1.03 15.72
N ILE A 134 15.15 -1.97 15.54
CA ILE A 134 14.93 -2.65 14.25
C ILE A 134 13.63 -2.18 13.61
N PRO A 135 13.46 -2.34 12.27
CA PRO A 135 12.16 -2.19 11.62
C PRO A 135 11.13 -3.12 12.27
N GLY A 136 10.10 -2.55 12.87
CA GLY A 136 9.16 -3.27 13.74
C GLY A 136 7.79 -3.54 13.15
N TRP A 137 7.47 -2.95 11.98
CA TRP A 137 6.16 -3.04 11.32
C TRP A 137 6.20 -3.87 10.04
N GLY A 138 7.18 -4.75 9.90
CA GLY A 138 7.29 -5.76 8.85
C GLY A 138 8.38 -5.49 7.80
N GLY A 139 9.20 -4.45 7.97
CA GLY A 139 10.28 -4.10 7.05
C GLY A 139 11.29 -5.23 6.84
N THR A 140 11.66 -5.93 7.92
CA THR A 140 12.57 -7.09 7.87
C THR A 140 12.00 -8.27 7.07
N GLN A 141 10.69 -8.30 6.83
CA GLN A 141 10.02 -9.36 6.09
C GLN A 141 9.66 -8.95 4.66
N ARG A 142 9.14 -7.74 4.47
CA ARG A 142 8.72 -7.26 3.14
C ARG A 142 9.89 -6.87 2.26
N MET A 143 10.87 -6.16 2.79
CA MET A 143 12.02 -5.72 1.99
C MET A 143 12.77 -6.88 1.33
N PRO A 144 13.18 -7.96 2.03
CA PRO A 144 13.88 -9.07 1.37
C PRO A 144 13.01 -9.86 0.37
N ARG A 145 11.68 -9.81 0.51
CA ARG A 145 10.77 -10.41 -0.49
C ARG A 145 10.65 -9.57 -1.76
N LEU A 146 10.81 -8.25 -1.65
CA LEU A 146 10.78 -7.34 -2.80
C LEU A 146 12.12 -7.29 -3.54
N ILE A 147 13.25 -7.15 -2.82
CA ILE A 147 14.54 -6.84 -3.44
C ILE A 147 15.63 -7.90 -3.21
N GLY A 148 15.27 -9.01 -2.58
CA GLY A 148 16.20 -10.09 -2.25
C GLY A 148 17.00 -9.82 -0.96
N LYS A 149 17.46 -10.91 -0.33
CA LYS A 149 18.11 -10.90 1.00
C LYS A 149 19.32 -9.96 1.09
N SER A 150 20.24 -10.03 0.13
CA SER A 150 21.49 -9.28 0.19
C SER A 150 21.27 -7.77 0.15
N LYS A 151 20.47 -7.28 -0.80
CA LYS A 151 20.14 -5.85 -0.92
C LYS A 151 19.34 -5.35 0.29
N ALA A 152 18.41 -6.16 0.80
CA ALA A 152 17.63 -5.81 1.98
C ALA A 152 18.52 -5.67 3.22
N LEU A 153 19.44 -6.60 3.46
CA LEU A 153 20.40 -6.50 4.56
C LEU A 153 21.30 -5.28 4.42
N ASP A 154 21.80 -5.01 3.21
CA ASP A 154 22.61 -3.82 2.95
C ASP A 154 21.84 -2.51 3.27
N MET A 155 20.59 -2.42 2.86
CA MET A 155 19.75 -1.25 3.18
C MET A 155 19.44 -1.12 4.68
N ILE A 156 19.10 -2.23 5.33
CA ILE A 156 18.69 -2.23 6.75
C ILE A 156 19.91 -1.98 7.64
N LEU A 157 21.00 -2.79 7.49
CA LEU A 157 22.14 -2.75 8.40
C LEU A 157 22.92 -1.45 8.30
N PHE A 158 22.96 -0.82 7.14
CA PHE A 158 23.60 0.47 6.94
C PHE A 158 22.64 1.66 6.96
N SER A 159 21.36 1.44 7.31
CA SER A 159 20.33 2.48 7.35
C SER A 159 20.31 3.35 6.09
N LYS A 160 20.47 2.72 4.92
CA LYS A 160 20.57 3.45 3.64
C LYS A 160 19.27 4.15 3.29
N ARG A 161 19.43 5.34 2.72
CA ARG A 161 18.36 6.15 2.12
C ARG A 161 18.66 6.29 0.65
N ILE A 162 17.94 5.57 -0.18
CA ILE A 162 18.15 5.53 -1.62
C ILE A 162 17.20 6.47 -2.36
N THR A 163 17.64 6.91 -3.54
CA THR A 163 16.86 7.74 -4.46
C THR A 163 15.74 6.94 -5.13
N ALA A 164 14.78 7.62 -5.76
CA ALA A 164 13.71 7.01 -6.50
C ALA A 164 14.23 6.12 -7.65
N ARG A 165 15.29 6.57 -8.35
CA ARG A 165 15.93 5.81 -9.43
C ARG A 165 16.54 4.51 -8.92
N GLU A 166 17.35 4.57 -7.86
CA GLU A 166 17.95 3.38 -7.25
C GLU A 166 16.86 2.42 -6.75
N ALA A 167 15.78 2.94 -6.14
CA ALA A 167 14.66 2.14 -5.67
C ALA A 167 13.92 1.41 -6.81
N LEU A 168 13.76 2.06 -7.97
CA LEU A 168 13.21 1.44 -9.17
C LEU A 168 14.14 0.36 -9.72
N GLU A 169 15.44 0.66 -9.84
CA GLU A 169 16.45 -0.28 -10.37
C GLU A 169 16.55 -1.58 -9.56
N ILE A 170 16.34 -1.52 -8.24
CA ILE A 170 16.37 -2.72 -7.38
C ILE A 170 15.01 -3.39 -7.20
N GLY A 171 13.92 -2.80 -7.70
CA GLY A 171 12.56 -3.32 -7.58
C GLY A 171 11.86 -3.00 -6.25
N LEU A 172 12.36 -2.01 -5.48
CA LEU A 172 11.71 -1.58 -4.25
C LEU A 172 10.46 -0.72 -4.52
N VAL A 173 10.47 0.03 -5.63
CA VAL A 173 9.29 0.77 -6.13
C VAL A 173 8.96 0.34 -7.56
N ASP A 174 7.70 0.51 -7.95
CA ASP A 174 7.19 0.00 -9.22
C ASP A 174 7.26 1.03 -10.34
N ARG A 175 7.21 2.34 -9.98
CA ARG A 175 7.27 3.47 -10.91
C ARG A 175 7.90 4.69 -10.26
N VAL A 176 8.49 5.54 -11.12
CA VAL A 176 8.97 6.87 -10.73
C VAL A 176 8.20 7.91 -11.54
N ALA A 177 7.60 8.87 -10.84
CA ALA A 177 6.91 10.01 -11.42
C ALA A 177 7.82 11.23 -11.40
N LYS A 178 7.69 12.11 -12.40
CA LYS A 178 8.38 13.40 -12.40
C LYS A 178 7.89 14.30 -11.26
N GLU A 179 8.73 15.24 -10.87
CA GLU A 179 8.34 16.24 -9.87
C GLU A 179 7.06 16.98 -10.28
N GLY A 180 6.10 17.04 -9.36
CA GLY A 180 4.78 17.65 -9.58
C GLY A 180 3.76 16.77 -10.33
N GLU A 181 4.15 15.61 -10.91
CA GLU A 181 3.24 14.75 -11.67
C GLU A 181 2.78 13.50 -10.89
N LEU A 182 3.32 13.26 -9.68
CA LEU A 182 3.05 12.04 -8.91
C LEU A 182 1.57 11.71 -8.80
N MET A 183 0.75 12.64 -8.31
CA MET A 183 -0.67 12.37 -8.08
C MET A 183 -1.44 12.18 -9.39
N LYS A 184 -1.04 12.81 -10.48
CA LYS A 184 -1.62 12.58 -11.81
C LYS A 184 -1.37 11.14 -12.25
N ASP A 185 -0.12 10.67 -12.20
CA ASP A 185 0.27 9.31 -12.61
C ASP A 185 -0.39 8.25 -11.72
N VAL A 186 -0.47 8.51 -10.40
CA VAL A 186 -1.13 7.62 -9.44
C VAL A 186 -2.63 7.54 -9.68
N MET A 187 -3.31 8.67 -9.91
CA MET A 187 -4.75 8.68 -10.15
C MET A 187 -5.12 8.06 -11.50
N GLU A 188 -4.27 8.19 -12.51
CA GLU A 188 -4.43 7.46 -13.77
C GLU A 188 -4.32 5.94 -13.55
N MET A 189 -3.29 5.47 -12.84
CA MET A 189 -3.13 4.07 -12.48
C MET A 189 -4.30 3.54 -11.64
N ALA A 190 -4.72 4.31 -10.62
CA ALA A 190 -5.85 3.96 -9.76
C ALA A 190 -7.16 3.88 -10.55
N GLY A 191 -7.39 4.80 -11.48
CA GLY A 191 -8.56 4.79 -12.37
C GLY A 191 -8.61 3.57 -13.28
N LEU A 192 -7.46 3.10 -13.79
CA LEU A 192 -7.40 1.85 -14.57
C LEU A 192 -7.72 0.63 -13.70
N LEU A 193 -7.22 0.57 -12.46
CA LEU A 193 -7.53 -0.50 -11.51
C LEU A 193 -9.00 -0.47 -11.08
N ALA A 194 -9.57 0.71 -10.85
CA ALA A 194 -10.96 0.88 -10.43
C ALA A 194 -11.99 0.40 -11.47
N LYS A 195 -11.58 0.32 -12.76
CA LYS A 195 -12.40 -0.26 -13.83
C LYS A 195 -12.35 -1.78 -13.89
N ARG A 196 -11.48 -2.46 -13.13
CA ARG A 196 -11.36 -3.91 -13.13
C ARG A 196 -12.43 -4.57 -12.24
N PRO A 197 -12.79 -5.84 -12.50
CA PRO A 197 -13.83 -6.53 -11.73
C PRO A 197 -13.38 -6.75 -10.28
N PRO A 198 -14.08 -6.18 -9.29
CA PRO A 198 -13.63 -6.18 -7.89
C PRO A 198 -13.47 -7.58 -7.28
N ILE A 199 -14.36 -8.52 -7.63
CA ILE A 199 -14.29 -9.90 -7.13
C ILE A 199 -13.03 -10.60 -7.64
N ALA A 200 -12.72 -10.43 -8.93
CA ALA A 200 -11.51 -11.02 -9.51
C ALA A 200 -10.23 -10.40 -8.94
N ILE A 201 -10.20 -9.08 -8.72
CA ILE A 201 -9.08 -8.41 -8.06
C ILE A 201 -8.84 -9.01 -6.66
N LYS A 202 -9.89 -9.13 -5.84
CA LYS A 202 -9.79 -9.73 -4.51
C LYS A 202 -9.25 -11.16 -4.58
N ALA A 203 -9.75 -11.97 -5.50
CA ALA A 203 -9.31 -13.35 -5.68
C ALA A 203 -7.81 -13.43 -6.03
N VAL A 204 -7.34 -12.57 -6.96
CA VAL A 204 -5.92 -12.49 -7.34
C VAL A 204 -5.04 -12.07 -6.16
N LEU A 205 -5.42 -11.01 -5.42
CA LEU A 205 -4.66 -10.53 -4.27
C LEU A 205 -4.53 -11.64 -3.20
N ASN A 206 -5.63 -12.33 -2.89
CA ASN A 206 -5.64 -13.42 -1.91
C ASN A 206 -4.76 -14.60 -2.35
N ALA A 207 -4.85 -15.03 -3.61
CA ALA A 207 -4.07 -16.16 -4.12
C ALA A 207 -2.57 -15.86 -4.15
N VAL A 208 -2.18 -14.65 -4.59
CA VAL A 208 -0.78 -14.22 -4.59
C VAL A 208 -0.23 -14.16 -3.16
N MET A 209 -0.97 -13.56 -2.23
CA MET A 209 -0.53 -13.46 -0.83
C MET A 209 -0.42 -14.83 -0.15
N ALA A 210 -1.38 -15.74 -0.39
CA ALA A 210 -1.32 -17.11 0.12
C ALA A 210 -0.05 -17.84 -0.39
N GLY A 211 0.27 -17.69 -1.68
CA GLY A 211 1.46 -18.27 -2.27
C GLY A 211 2.77 -17.73 -1.67
N ILE A 212 2.84 -16.41 -1.43
CA ILE A 212 4.01 -15.76 -0.83
C ILE A 212 4.20 -16.13 0.64
N GLU A 213 3.11 -16.24 1.42
CA GLU A 213 3.18 -16.45 2.87
C GLU A 213 3.23 -17.91 3.28
N GLN A 214 2.50 -18.79 2.55
CA GLN A 214 2.27 -20.18 2.94
C GLN A 214 2.86 -21.20 1.95
N GLY A 215 3.38 -20.72 0.81
CA GLY A 215 3.98 -21.54 -0.22
C GLY A 215 3.07 -21.82 -1.41
N PHE A 216 3.67 -22.37 -2.48
CA PHE A 216 3.05 -22.54 -3.80
C PHE A 216 1.72 -23.31 -3.74
N GLU A 217 1.63 -24.41 -3.00
CA GLU A 217 0.43 -25.24 -2.91
C GLU A 217 -0.75 -24.48 -2.26
N ALA A 218 -0.49 -23.65 -1.26
CA ALA A 218 -1.51 -22.79 -0.65
C ALA A 218 -2.01 -21.73 -1.66
N GLY A 219 -1.08 -21.14 -2.44
CA GLY A 219 -1.41 -20.20 -3.51
C GLY A 219 -2.33 -20.83 -4.57
N ILE A 220 -1.99 -22.01 -5.08
CA ILE A 220 -2.79 -22.75 -6.08
C ILE A 220 -4.16 -23.13 -5.53
N SER A 221 -4.23 -23.54 -4.26
CA SER A 221 -5.52 -23.85 -3.62
C SER A 221 -6.41 -22.62 -3.52
N MET A 222 -5.85 -21.46 -3.15
CA MET A 222 -6.59 -20.20 -3.08
C MET A 222 -6.99 -19.68 -4.47
N GLU A 223 -6.15 -19.87 -5.50
CA GLU A 223 -6.46 -19.56 -6.90
C GLU A 223 -7.65 -20.36 -7.39
N ALA A 224 -7.70 -21.67 -7.11
CA ALA A 224 -8.82 -22.52 -7.48
C ALA A 224 -10.13 -22.06 -6.83
N LEU A 225 -10.12 -21.72 -5.54
CA LEU A 225 -11.27 -21.16 -4.82
C LEU A 225 -11.72 -19.83 -5.43
N GLY A 226 -10.78 -18.92 -5.67
CA GLY A 226 -11.06 -17.63 -6.28
C GLY A 226 -11.61 -17.76 -7.71
N SER A 227 -11.06 -18.68 -8.52
CA SER A 227 -11.55 -18.95 -9.87
C SER A 227 -12.99 -19.45 -9.86
N ALA A 228 -13.35 -20.33 -8.92
CA ALA A 228 -14.71 -20.82 -8.75
C ALA A 228 -15.68 -19.68 -8.36
N GLU A 229 -15.30 -18.82 -7.42
CA GLU A 229 -16.09 -17.64 -7.02
C GLU A 229 -16.31 -16.67 -8.20
N VAL A 230 -15.24 -16.32 -8.90
CA VAL A 230 -15.27 -15.36 -10.02
C VAL A 230 -16.12 -15.89 -11.17
N SER A 231 -16.02 -17.18 -11.51
CA SER A 231 -16.71 -17.75 -12.67
C SER A 231 -18.24 -17.68 -12.58
N THR A 232 -18.80 -17.52 -11.40
CA THR A 232 -20.25 -17.39 -11.15
C THR A 232 -20.73 -15.95 -10.99
N SER A 233 -19.82 -14.97 -11.05
CA SER A 233 -20.13 -13.57 -10.87
C SER A 233 -20.82 -12.95 -12.08
N LYS A 234 -21.62 -11.89 -11.86
CA LYS A 234 -22.19 -11.08 -12.95
C LYS A 234 -21.09 -10.40 -13.77
N ASP A 235 -19.99 -10.01 -13.11
CA ASP A 235 -18.84 -9.41 -13.77
C ASP A 235 -18.17 -10.36 -14.77
N ALA A 236 -18.12 -11.68 -14.49
CA ALA A 236 -17.62 -12.65 -15.46
C ALA A 236 -18.52 -12.73 -16.69
N ILE A 237 -19.85 -12.76 -16.50
CA ILE A 237 -20.83 -12.77 -17.61
C ILE A 237 -20.69 -11.49 -18.44
N GLU A 238 -20.59 -10.33 -17.78
CA GLU A 238 -20.39 -9.03 -18.43
C GLU A 238 -19.08 -9.01 -19.24
N GLY A 239 -17.99 -9.51 -18.65
CA GLY A 239 -16.69 -9.56 -19.31
C GLY A 239 -16.73 -10.37 -20.60
N PHE A 240 -17.30 -11.57 -20.60
CA PHE A 240 -17.49 -12.38 -21.82
C PHE A 240 -18.43 -11.71 -22.82
N THR A 241 -19.55 -11.14 -22.34
CA THR A 241 -20.51 -10.45 -23.20
C THR A 241 -19.88 -9.27 -23.92
N ALA A 242 -19.18 -8.41 -23.16
CA ALA A 242 -18.50 -7.24 -23.71
C ALA A 242 -17.41 -7.63 -24.74
N PHE A 243 -16.67 -8.72 -24.46
CA PHE A 243 -15.64 -9.24 -25.37
C PHE A 243 -16.26 -9.65 -26.73
N PHE A 244 -17.35 -10.44 -26.74
CA PHE A 244 -18.01 -10.85 -27.96
C PHE A 244 -18.67 -9.68 -28.70
N GLN A 245 -19.16 -8.68 -27.97
CA GLN A 245 -19.78 -7.46 -28.52
C GLN A 245 -18.75 -6.40 -28.92
N LYS A 246 -17.44 -6.62 -28.68
CA LYS A 246 -16.35 -5.67 -28.96
C LYS A 246 -16.57 -4.28 -28.32
N ARG A 247 -17.05 -4.24 -27.09
CA ARG A 247 -17.26 -3.03 -26.29
C ARG A 247 -16.47 -3.09 -24.98
N GLU A 248 -16.31 -1.96 -24.33
CA GLU A 248 -15.76 -1.89 -22.96
C GLU A 248 -16.75 -2.55 -21.97
N PRO A 249 -16.25 -3.38 -21.04
CA PRO A 249 -17.07 -3.97 -19.98
C PRO A 249 -17.37 -2.94 -18.89
N HIS A 250 -18.51 -3.13 -18.21
CA HIS A 250 -18.90 -2.35 -17.03
C HIS A 250 -19.08 -3.27 -15.84
N PHE A 251 -18.04 -3.36 -14.99
CA PHE A 251 -18.01 -4.23 -13.83
C PHE A 251 -18.65 -3.57 -12.61
N THR A 252 -19.52 -4.30 -11.90
CA THR A 252 -20.28 -3.82 -10.75
C THR A 252 -19.81 -4.40 -9.42
N GLY A 253 -19.04 -5.50 -9.45
CA GLY A 253 -18.59 -6.21 -8.26
C GLY A 253 -19.66 -7.18 -7.72
N GLU A 254 -20.54 -7.71 -8.58
CA GLU A 254 -21.60 -8.64 -8.24
C GLU A 254 -21.45 -10.01 -8.92
#